data_da8ad580f23dd71f80e2e96b4084e4fc
#
_entry.id   da8ad580f23dd71f80e2e96b4084e4fc
#
_cell.length_a   1.000
_cell.length_b   1.000
_cell.length_c   1.000
_cell.angle_alpha   90.00
_cell.angle_beta   90.00
_cell.angle_gamma   90.00
#
_symmetry.space_group_name_H-M   'P 1'
#
loop_
_entity.id
_entity.type
_entity.pdbx_description
1 polymer ?
#
loop_
_entity_poly.entity_id
_entity_poly.type
_entity_poly.pdbx_seq_one_letter_code
_entity_poly.pdbx_strand_id
1 'polypeptide(L)'
;ALTASQAPNLTVVDDVDQYSKGRQRTLFHRFNALVEQPEQALVVFGNQPPARLKLLPELVSRLGWGMVFALQPLNDTALVDALEHTARERGLTLGQDLSTYLLRHTRRDMASLKTILDGLEQLARARKKQLTLPLLKDYLQRREQGGG
;
A
#
# COMPACT_ATOMS: atom_id res chain seq x y z
N ALA A 1 -3.90 15.45 3.70
CA ALA A 1 -3.12 15.74 2.51
C ALA A 1 -3.60 14.81 1.40
N LEU A 2 -4.05 15.35 0.25
CA LEU A 2 -4.22 14.59 -0.97
C LEU A 2 -2.80 14.18 -1.39
N THR A 3 -2.44 12.93 -1.20
CA THR A 3 -1.18 12.41 -1.75
C THR A 3 -1.45 12.14 -3.22
N ALA A 4 -1.38 13.20 -4.03
CA ALA A 4 -1.42 13.08 -5.47
C ALA A 4 -0.02 12.67 -5.95
N SER A 5 0.16 11.41 -6.30
CA SER A 5 1.21 11.05 -7.23
C SER A 5 0.79 11.63 -8.58
N GLN A 6 1.42 12.73 -8.98
CA GLN A 6 1.10 13.41 -10.23
C GLN A 6 1.85 12.74 -11.39
N ALA A 7 1.27 11.67 -11.94
CA ALA A 7 1.32 11.55 -13.39
C ALA A 7 0.39 12.64 -13.95
N PRO A 8 0.77 13.40 -15.00
CA PRO A 8 0.05 14.60 -15.43
C PRO A 8 -1.44 14.37 -15.75
N ASN A 9 -1.88 13.13 -15.90
CA ASN A 9 -3.23 12.74 -16.28
C ASN A 9 -3.91 11.77 -15.29
N LEU A 10 -3.30 11.49 -14.11
CA LEU A 10 -3.85 10.56 -13.13
C LEU A 10 -4.05 11.22 -11.78
N THR A 11 -5.27 11.23 -11.27
CA THR A 11 -5.59 11.59 -9.89
C THR A 11 -5.84 10.32 -9.08
N VAL A 12 -5.12 10.15 -7.97
CA VAL A 12 -5.30 9.03 -7.04
C VAL A 12 -5.89 9.56 -5.74
N VAL A 13 -6.93 8.91 -5.26
CA VAL A 13 -7.62 9.20 -3.99
C VAL A 13 -7.59 7.94 -3.14
N ASP A 14 -6.99 8.03 -1.97
CA ASP A 14 -6.95 6.93 -1.02
C ASP A 14 -7.84 7.19 0.18
N ASP A 15 -8.28 6.12 0.86
CA ASP A 15 -9.11 6.16 2.07
C ASP A 15 -10.35 7.08 1.91
N VAL A 16 -11.07 6.97 0.80
CA VAL A 16 -12.24 7.83 0.52
C VAL A 16 -13.31 7.72 1.60
N ASP A 17 -13.41 6.58 2.27
CA ASP A 17 -14.33 6.31 3.39
C ASP A 17 -14.04 7.19 4.61
N GLN A 18 -12.81 7.72 4.76
CA GLN A 18 -12.40 8.65 5.82
C GLN A 18 -12.66 10.13 5.46
N TYR A 19 -13.21 10.42 4.29
CA TYR A 19 -13.37 11.80 3.85
C TYR A 19 -14.48 12.54 4.61
N SER A 20 -14.15 13.71 5.14
CA SER A 20 -15.12 14.66 5.66
C SER A 20 -16.08 15.12 4.56
N LYS A 21 -17.28 15.57 4.93
CA LYS A 21 -18.29 16.08 3.96
C LYS A 21 -17.75 17.14 3.00
N GLY A 22 -16.83 18.00 3.48
CA GLY A 22 -16.17 18.99 2.63
C GLY A 22 -15.29 18.34 1.55
N ARG A 23 -14.45 17.37 1.93
CA ARG A 23 -13.62 16.61 0.98
C ARG A 23 -14.46 15.80 -0.01
N GLN A 24 -15.58 15.23 0.44
CA GLN A 24 -16.49 14.50 -0.43
C GLN A 24 -17.08 15.41 -1.52
N ARG A 25 -17.49 16.65 -1.17
CA ARG A 25 -17.97 17.64 -2.15
C ARG A 25 -16.87 18.03 -3.14
N THR A 26 -15.65 18.27 -2.65
CA THR A 26 -14.51 18.57 -3.51
C THR A 26 -14.24 17.43 -4.50
N LEU A 27 -14.27 16.18 -4.03
CA LEU A 27 -14.09 15.02 -4.88
C LEU A 27 -15.21 14.89 -5.92
N PHE A 28 -16.46 15.13 -5.53
CA PHE A 28 -17.60 15.12 -6.44
C PHE A 28 -17.45 16.15 -7.57
N HIS A 29 -17.08 17.40 -7.25
CA HIS A 29 -16.81 18.42 -8.25
C HIS A 29 -15.64 18.05 -9.15
N ARG A 30 -14.58 17.48 -8.58
CA ARG A 30 -13.43 16.99 -9.34
C ARG A 30 -13.83 15.88 -10.32
N PHE A 31 -14.64 14.93 -9.86
CA PHE A 31 -15.15 13.84 -10.70
C PHE A 31 -15.92 14.40 -11.92
N ASN A 32 -16.84 15.34 -11.68
CA ASN A 32 -17.62 15.95 -12.77
C ASN A 32 -16.72 16.69 -13.77
N ALA A 33 -15.69 17.40 -13.32
CA ALA A 33 -14.73 18.07 -14.19
C ALA A 33 -13.90 17.08 -15.03
N LEU A 34 -13.61 15.90 -14.47
CA LEU A 34 -12.83 14.85 -15.17
C LEU A 34 -13.64 14.13 -16.26
N VAL A 35 -14.96 14.01 -16.11
CA VAL A 35 -15.82 13.40 -17.13
C VAL A 35 -15.73 14.13 -18.47
N GLU A 36 -15.46 15.43 -18.46
CA GLU A 36 -15.28 16.25 -19.66
C GLU A 36 -13.86 16.18 -20.25
N GLN A 37 -12.95 15.44 -19.60
CA GLN A 37 -11.53 15.36 -19.97
C GLN A 37 -11.08 13.90 -20.16
N PRO A 38 -11.28 13.32 -21.36
CA PRO A 38 -11.05 11.89 -21.61
C PRO A 38 -9.61 11.43 -21.42
N GLU A 39 -8.66 12.36 -21.40
CA GLU A 39 -7.22 12.07 -21.15
C GLU A 39 -6.89 11.94 -19.66
N GLN A 40 -7.81 12.30 -18.78
CA GLN A 40 -7.58 12.22 -17.33
C GLN A 40 -8.23 10.99 -16.73
N ALA A 41 -7.55 10.40 -15.75
CA ALA A 41 -8.04 9.26 -14.99
C ALA A 41 -8.14 9.59 -13.50
N LEU A 42 -9.17 9.03 -12.87
CA LEU A 42 -9.37 9.07 -11.43
C LEU A 42 -9.40 7.65 -10.90
N VAL A 43 -8.52 7.34 -9.97
CA VAL A 43 -8.51 6.08 -9.22
C VAL A 43 -8.85 6.39 -7.77
N VAL A 44 -9.87 5.72 -7.24
CA VAL A 44 -10.34 5.91 -5.87
C VAL A 44 -10.26 4.59 -5.12
N PHE A 45 -9.59 4.61 -3.96
CA PHE A 45 -9.54 3.48 -3.05
C PHE A 45 -10.44 3.71 -1.85
N GLY A 46 -11.10 2.66 -1.41
CA GLY A 46 -11.93 2.63 -0.21
C GLY A 46 -12.06 1.21 0.34
N ASN A 47 -12.48 1.09 1.59
CA ASN A 47 -12.57 -0.19 2.30
C ASN A 47 -13.87 -0.98 2.01
N GLN A 48 -14.80 -0.39 1.24
CA GLN A 48 -16.09 -0.98 0.87
C GLN A 48 -16.39 -0.66 -0.59
N PRO A 49 -17.19 -1.49 -1.28
CA PRO A 49 -17.70 -1.13 -2.61
C PRO A 49 -18.52 0.17 -2.54
N PRO A 50 -18.58 0.96 -3.63
CA PRO A 50 -19.22 2.28 -3.63
C PRO A 50 -20.61 2.30 -3.00
N ALA A 51 -21.46 1.31 -3.32
CA ALA A 51 -22.83 1.21 -2.78
C ALA A 51 -22.92 1.02 -1.25
N ARG A 52 -21.83 0.66 -0.58
CA ARG A 52 -21.76 0.46 0.88
C ARG A 52 -20.99 1.57 1.60
N LEU A 53 -20.38 2.49 0.86
CA LEU A 53 -19.68 3.63 1.45
C LEU A 53 -20.67 4.62 2.07
N LYS A 54 -20.38 5.07 3.28
CA LYS A 54 -21.17 6.09 3.98
C LYS A 54 -20.74 7.48 3.54
N LEU A 55 -20.92 7.78 2.27
CA LEU A 55 -20.57 9.05 1.65
C LEU A 55 -21.84 9.80 1.19
N LEU A 56 -21.68 10.99 0.62
CA LEU A 56 -22.76 11.72 -0.02
C LEU A 56 -23.36 10.86 -1.15
N PRO A 57 -24.71 10.75 -1.24
CA PRO A 57 -25.35 9.89 -2.22
C PRO A 57 -24.93 10.17 -3.66
N GLU A 58 -24.78 11.44 -4.01
CA GLU A 58 -24.32 11.90 -5.33
C GLU A 58 -22.88 11.44 -5.63
N LEU A 59 -21.99 11.41 -4.62
CA LEU A 59 -20.63 10.89 -4.79
C LEU A 59 -20.63 9.37 -4.94
N VAL A 60 -21.43 8.65 -4.13
CA VAL A 60 -21.61 7.20 -4.25
C VAL A 60 -22.07 6.83 -5.64
N SER A 61 -23.07 7.54 -6.18
CA SER A 61 -23.55 7.34 -7.54
C SER A 61 -22.44 7.50 -8.57
N ARG A 62 -21.64 8.55 -8.47
CA ARG A 62 -20.51 8.80 -9.39
C ARG A 62 -19.42 7.75 -9.30
N LEU A 63 -19.05 7.33 -8.09
CA LEU A 63 -18.05 6.28 -7.90
C LEU A 63 -18.49 4.92 -8.46
N GLY A 64 -19.80 4.69 -8.58
CA GLY A 64 -20.36 3.50 -9.20
C GLY A 64 -20.40 3.53 -10.74
N TRP A 65 -20.13 4.64 -11.40
CA TRP A 65 -20.18 4.75 -12.86
C TRP A 65 -18.97 4.15 -13.56
N GLY A 66 -17.81 4.12 -12.89
CA GLY A 66 -16.57 3.58 -13.42
C GLY A 66 -16.44 2.08 -13.21
N MET A 67 -15.28 1.56 -13.57
CA MET A 67 -14.91 0.18 -13.24
C MET A 67 -14.64 0.04 -11.75
N VAL A 68 -15.30 -0.92 -11.11
CA VAL A 68 -15.13 -1.22 -9.70
C VAL A 68 -14.44 -2.56 -9.55
N PHE A 69 -13.29 -2.58 -8.89
CA PHE A 69 -12.51 -3.78 -8.64
C PHE A 69 -12.46 -4.09 -7.15
N ALA A 70 -12.69 -5.34 -6.78
CA ALA A 70 -12.45 -5.82 -5.43
C ALA A 70 -11.01 -6.30 -5.32
N LEU A 71 -10.21 -5.61 -4.49
CA LEU A 71 -8.86 -6.06 -4.17
C LEU A 71 -8.95 -7.17 -3.13
N GLN A 72 -8.38 -8.34 -3.46
CA GLN A 72 -8.26 -9.43 -2.51
C GLN A 72 -6.94 -9.32 -1.75
N PRO A 73 -6.92 -9.64 -0.45
CA PRO A 73 -5.67 -9.79 0.28
C PRO A 73 -4.75 -10.80 -0.43
N LEU A 74 -3.47 -10.51 -0.46
CA LEU A 74 -2.50 -11.45 -1.01
C LEU A 74 -2.49 -12.73 -0.17
N ASN A 75 -2.52 -13.89 -0.82
CA ASN A 75 -2.22 -15.15 -0.16
C ASN A 75 -0.71 -15.24 0.17
N ASP A 76 -0.31 -16.25 0.94
CA ASP A 76 1.08 -16.37 1.42
C ASP A 76 2.09 -16.42 0.25
N THR A 77 1.78 -17.12 -0.84
CA THR A 77 2.66 -17.20 -2.02
C THR A 77 2.81 -15.84 -2.70
N ALA A 78 1.70 -15.17 -3.00
CA ALA A 78 1.73 -13.85 -3.62
C ALA A 78 2.37 -12.80 -2.70
N LEU A 79 2.26 -12.97 -1.39
CA LEU A 79 2.91 -12.10 -0.40
C LEU A 79 4.42 -12.29 -0.38
N VAL A 80 4.92 -13.54 -0.51
CA VAL A 80 6.35 -13.85 -0.70
C VAL A 80 6.86 -13.18 -1.98
N ASP A 81 6.18 -13.39 -3.10
CA ASP A 81 6.58 -12.83 -4.39
C ASP A 81 6.66 -11.30 -4.35
N ALA A 82 5.64 -10.65 -3.77
CA ALA A 82 5.59 -9.20 -3.59
C ALA A 82 6.72 -8.70 -2.67
N LEU A 83 7.02 -9.43 -1.60
CA LEU A 83 8.08 -9.10 -0.66
C LEU A 83 9.46 -9.19 -1.33
N GLU A 84 9.72 -10.28 -2.07
CA GLU A 84 10.97 -10.49 -2.79
C GLU A 84 11.16 -9.47 -3.93
N HIS A 85 10.07 -9.12 -4.63
CA HIS A 85 10.10 -8.07 -5.64
C HIS A 85 10.45 -6.71 -5.03
N THR A 86 9.77 -6.33 -3.93
CA THR A 86 10.04 -5.07 -3.22
C THR A 86 11.46 -5.01 -2.66
N ALA A 87 11.99 -6.14 -2.18
CA ALA A 87 13.37 -6.22 -1.70
C ALA A 87 14.38 -6.02 -2.84
N ARG A 88 14.14 -6.63 -4.00
CA ARG A 88 15.00 -6.47 -5.20
C ARG A 88 15.06 -5.02 -5.69
N GLU A 89 13.93 -4.31 -5.70
CA GLU A 89 13.88 -2.88 -6.05
C GLU A 89 14.76 -2.01 -5.13
N ARG A 90 15.00 -2.48 -3.89
CA ARG A 90 15.86 -1.83 -2.88
C ARG A 90 17.30 -2.34 -2.89
N GLY A 91 17.65 -3.20 -3.84
CA GLY A 91 18.97 -3.83 -3.92
C GLY A 91 19.23 -4.87 -2.84
N LEU A 92 18.17 -5.39 -2.19
CA LEU A 92 18.26 -6.49 -1.24
C LEU A 92 17.97 -7.82 -1.92
N THR A 93 18.76 -8.84 -1.58
CA THR A 93 18.46 -10.22 -1.98
C THR A 93 17.79 -10.93 -0.82
N LEU A 94 16.48 -11.21 -0.95
CA LEU A 94 15.76 -12.10 -0.04
C LEU A 94 15.65 -13.47 -0.71
N GLY A 95 16.29 -14.47 -0.10
CA GLY A 95 16.03 -15.86 -0.48
C GLY A 95 14.74 -16.37 0.17
N GLN A 96 14.20 -17.46 -0.36
CA GLN A 96 12.95 -18.08 0.09
C GLN A 96 12.91 -18.36 1.59
N ASP A 97 14.04 -18.77 2.17
CA ASP A 97 14.16 -19.03 3.62
C ASP A 97 13.92 -17.75 4.46
N LEU A 98 14.46 -16.61 3.99
CA LEU A 98 14.28 -15.32 4.66
C LEU A 98 12.85 -14.81 4.54
N SER A 99 12.27 -14.92 3.34
CA SER A 99 10.88 -14.52 3.07
C SER A 99 9.91 -15.34 3.90
N THR A 100 10.10 -16.66 3.92
CA THR A 100 9.27 -17.57 4.73
C THR A 100 9.42 -17.29 6.22
N TYR A 101 10.64 -17.02 6.70
CA TYR A 101 10.87 -16.69 8.09
C TYR A 101 10.16 -15.38 8.47
N LEU A 102 10.25 -14.34 7.65
CA LEU A 102 9.54 -13.08 7.85
C LEU A 102 8.04 -13.29 7.99
N LEU A 103 7.41 -14.03 7.06
CA LEU A 103 5.96 -14.27 7.11
C LEU A 103 5.50 -15.08 8.33
N ARG A 104 6.38 -15.90 8.91
CA ARG A 104 6.05 -16.68 10.12
C ARG A 104 6.16 -15.88 11.41
N HIS A 105 7.05 -14.87 11.45
CA HIS A 105 7.41 -14.16 12.67
C HIS A 105 7.00 -12.69 12.67
N THR A 106 6.26 -12.23 11.65
CA THR A 106 5.81 -10.84 11.57
C THR A 106 4.36 -10.76 11.11
N ARG A 107 3.79 -9.56 11.18
CA ARG A 107 2.44 -9.33 10.64
C ARG A 107 2.44 -9.53 9.14
N ARG A 108 1.43 -10.28 8.65
CA ARG A 108 1.26 -10.63 7.24
C ARG A 108 0.56 -9.51 6.45
N ASP A 109 1.03 -8.29 6.61
CA ASP A 109 0.57 -7.14 5.84
C ASP A 109 1.77 -6.42 5.19
N MET A 110 1.58 -5.93 3.97
CA MET A 110 2.65 -5.30 3.20
C MET A 110 3.21 -4.05 3.86
N ALA A 111 2.43 -3.30 4.64
CA ALA A 111 2.91 -2.10 5.31
C ALA A 111 3.94 -2.46 6.40
N SER A 112 3.61 -3.47 7.23
CA SER A 112 4.53 -4.00 8.25
C SER A 112 5.79 -4.58 7.62
N LEU A 113 5.64 -5.37 6.55
CA LEU A 113 6.78 -5.99 5.85
C LEU A 113 7.68 -4.94 5.18
N LYS A 114 7.12 -3.91 4.55
CA LYS A 114 7.90 -2.78 4.00
C LYS A 114 8.71 -2.08 5.07
N THR A 115 8.12 -1.81 6.23
CA THR A 115 8.84 -1.18 7.36
C THR A 115 10.03 -2.04 7.83
N ILE A 116 9.86 -3.37 7.82
CA ILE A 116 10.97 -4.29 8.15
C ILE A 116 12.04 -4.25 7.07
N LEU A 117 11.65 -4.26 5.78
CA LEU A 117 12.61 -4.12 4.69
C LEU A 117 13.42 -2.83 4.75
N ASP A 118 12.80 -1.70 5.12
CA ASP A 118 13.49 -0.41 5.31
C ASP A 118 14.61 -0.53 6.37
N GLY A 119 14.31 -1.16 7.49
CA GLY A 119 15.30 -1.37 8.54
C GLY A 119 16.40 -2.38 8.16
N LEU A 120 16.04 -3.44 7.43
CA LEU A 120 17.02 -4.42 6.93
C LEU A 120 17.94 -3.81 5.86
N GLU A 121 17.43 -2.93 5.01
CA GLU A 121 18.21 -2.19 4.04
C GLU A 121 19.26 -1.31 4.74
N GLN A 122 18.86 -0.53 5.74
CA GLN A 122 19.78 0.29 6.53
C GLN A 122 20.85 -0.56 7.21
N LEU A 123 20.46 -1.70 7.79
CA LEU A 123 21.38 -2.62 8.45
C LEU A 123 22.38 -3.25 7.47
N ALA A 124 21.92 -3.70 6.30
CA ALA A 124 22.77 -4.28 5.26
C ALA A 124 23.80 -3.27 4.74
N ARG A 125 23.34 -2.03 4.49
CA ARG A 125 24.22 -0.93 4.08
C ARG A 125 25.28 -0.59 5.14
N ALA A 126 24.88 -0.47 6.42
CA ALA A 126 25.78 -0.15 7.52
C ALA A 126 26.86 -1.22 7.73
N ARG A 127 26.47 -2.49 7.57
CA ARG A 127 27.39 -3.63 7.77
C ARG A 127 28.13 -4.08 6.51
N LYS A 128 27.79 -3.53 5.33
CA LYS A 128 28.29 -3.96 4.00
C LYS A 128 28.22 -5.49 3.81
N LYS A 129 27.14 -6.10 4.29
CA LYS A 129 26.94 -7.55 4.26
C LYS A 129 25.59 -7.88 3.63
N GLN A 130 25.55 -9.03 2.98
CA GLN A 130 24.30 -9.62 2.51
C GLN A 130 23.39 -10.00 3.68
N LEU A 131 22.09 -9.97 3.45
CA LEU A 131 21.10 -10.44 4.43
C LEU A 131 21.25 -11.94 4.63
N THR A 132 21.35 -12.36 5.88
CA THR A 132 21.40 -13.76 6.30
C THR A 132 20.33 -14.01 7.36
N LEU A 133 19.92 -15.25 7.52
CA LEU A 133 18.92 -15.64 8.51
C LEU A 133 19.33 -15.26 9.96
N PRO A 134 20.58 -15.43 10.39
CA PRO A 134 21.00 -14.94 11.71
C PRO A 134 20.88 -13.43 11.87
N LEU A 135 21.22 -12.65 10.82
CA LEU A 135 21.11 -11.20 10.86
C LEU A 135 19.65 -10.75 10.94
N LEU A 136 18.76 -11.43 10.20
CA LEU A 136 17.32 -11.17 10.25
C LEU A 136 16.75 -11.45 11.64
N LYS A 137 17.12 -12.59 12.26
CA LYS A 137 16.69 -12.94 13.62
C LYS A 137 17.12 -11.89 14.64
N ASP A 138 18.40 -11.49 14.63
CA ASP A 138 18.95 -10.45 15.50
C ASP A 138 18.17 -9.12 15.34
N TYR A 139 17.90 -8.73 14.11
CA TYR A 139 17.11 -7.52 13.82
C TYR A 139 15.70 -7.57 14.40
N LEU A 140 14.97 -8.66 14.19
CA LEU A 140 13.60 -8.80 14.69
C LEU A 140 13.55 -8.83 16.22
N GLN A 141 14.45 -9.53 16.87
CA GLN A 141 14.55 -9.56 18.35
C GLN A 141 14.78 -8.17 18.94
N ARG A 142 15.70 -7.39 18.36
CA ARG A 142 15.97 -6.02 18.82
C ARG A 142 14.76 -5.09 18.64
N ARG A 143 14.02 -5.29 17.56
CA ARG A 143 12.81 -4.51 17.29
C ARG A 143 11.70 -4.82 18.30
N GLU A 144 11.53 -6.09 18.68
CA GLU A 144 10.57 -6.49 19.71
C GLU A 144 10.94 -5.92 21.10
N GLN A 145 12.22 -5.82 21.42
CA GLN A 145 12.73 -5.28 22.69
C GLN A 145 12.75 -3.74 22.74
N GLY A 146 12.80 -3.07 21.59
CA GLY A 146 12.87 -1.60 21.50
C GLY A 146 11.52 -0.93 21.20
N GLY A 147 10.44 -1.68 21.08
CA GLY A 147 9.09 -1.22 20.76
C GLY A 147 8.16 -1.15 21.98
N GLY A 148 8.69 -0.71 23.14
CA GLY A 148 7.92 -0.38 24.34
C GLY A 148 7.75 1.11 24.51
#